data_abdd680c4c35c95b7cf0a6fdd765163c
#
_entry.id   abdd680c4c35c95b7cf0a6fdd765163c
#
_cell.length_a   1.000
_cell.length_b   1.000
_cell.length_c   1.000
_cell.angle_alpha   90.00
_cell.angle_beta   90.00
_cell.angle_gamma   90.00
#
_symmetry.space_group_name_H-M   'P 1'
#
loop_
_entity.id
_entity.type
_entity.pdbx_description
1 polymer ?
#
loop_
_entity_poly.entity_id
_entity_poly.type
_entity_poly.pdbx_seq_one_letter_code
_entity_poly.pdbx_strand_id
1 'polypeptide(L)'
;PTQTQLLANYPNPFNPETWIPFQLAQDSTVTAKIYDITGKQIKMIELGHIPAGNYVEVNKAIYWGGRTGDGEQVSSGTYFYQIEAGDYTETRKMVILK
;
A
#
# COMPACT_ATOMS: atom_id res chain seq x y z
N PRO A 1 -12.03 -6.78 12.71
CA PRO A 1 -11.18 -5.84 13.47
C PRO A 1 -11.98 -4.67 14.02
N THR A 2 -11.52 -4.12 15.12
CA THR A 2 -12.20 -2.99 15.77
C THR A 2 -11.67 -1.64 15.28
N GLN A 3 -10.56 -1.65 14.55
CA GLN A 3 -9.93 -0.44 14.01
C GLN A 3 -9.55 -0.63 12.56
N THR A 4 -9.72 0.43 11.78
CA THR A 4 -9.11 0.52 10.46
C THR A 4 -7.65 0.93 10.66
N GLN A 5 -6.72 0.21 10.03
CA GLN A 5 -5.30 0.37 10.32
C GLN A 5 -4.46 -0.08 9.14
N LEU A 6 -3.48 0.75 8.79
CA LEU A 6 -2.45 0.39 7.83
C LEU A 6 -1.30 -0.27 8.57
N LEU A 7 -0.77 -1.36 8.04
CA LEU A 7 0.29 -2.12 8.70
C LEU A 7 1.59 -2.04 7.89
N ALA A 8 2.67 -2.55 8.49
CA ALA A 8 3.98 -2.54 7.84
C ALA A 8 3.98 -3.47 6.63
N ASN A 9 4.48 -2.98 5.51
CA ASN A 9 4.65 -3.81 4.32
C ASN A 9 5.67 -4.93 4.56
N TYR A 10 5.51 -6.02 3.83
CA TYR A 10 6.43 -7.15 3.95
C TYR A 10 6.69 -7.78 2.59
N PRO A 11 7.95 -8.15 2.31
CA PRO A 11 9.16 -7.85 3.06
C PRO A 11 9.52 -6.36 3.00
N ASN A 12 10.33 -5.90 3.95
CA ASN A 12 10.85 -4.54 3.98
C ASN A 12 12.24 -4.56 4.64
N PRO A 13 13.34 -4.25 3.95
CA PRO A 13 13.38 -3.83 2.53
C PRO A 13 12.90 -4.91 1.57
N PHE A 14 12.51 -4.51 0.36
CA PHE A 14 11.99 -5.45 -0.63
C PHE A 14 12.67 -5.30 -1.99
N ASN A 15 12.57 -6.34 -2.84
CA ASN A 15 13.13 -6.34 -4.17
C ASN A 15 12.53 -7.48 -4.99
N PRO A 16 11.77 -7.21 -6.03
CA PRO A 16 11.17 -5.93 -6.36
C PRO A 16 9.77 -5.76 -5.79
N GLU A 17 9.24 -6.75 -5.09
CA GLU A 17 7.84 -6.80 -4.71
C GLU A 17 7.63 -6.83 -3.21
N THR A 18 6.50 -6.30 -2.79
CA THR A 18 6.10 -6.26 -1.39
C THR A 18 4.58 -6.35 -1.30
N TRP A 19 4.10 -6.74 -0.13
CA TRP A 19 2.68 -6.75 0.18
C TRP A 19 2.40 -5.74 1.28
N ILE A 20 1.32 -5.00 1.10
CA ILE A 20 0.91 -3.92 2.01
C ILE A 20 -0.36 -4.39 2.73
N PRO A 21 -0.25 -4.77 4.01
CA PRO A 21 -1.40 -5.28 4.76
C PRO A 21 -2.17 -4.15 5.43
N PHE A 22 -3.44 -4.38 5.66
CA PHE A 22 -4.30 -3.44 6.35
C PHE A 22 -5.50 -4.15 6.97
N GLN A 23 -6.20 -3.43 7.82
CA GLN A 23 -7.43 -3.89 8.46
C GLN A 23 -8.52 -2.86 8.26
N LEU A 24 -9.75 -3.33 8.04
CA LEU A 24 -10.92 -2.46 7.92
C LEU A 24 -11.91 -2.79 9.03
N ALA A 25 -12.27 -1.77 9.81
CA ALA A 25 -13.28 -1.92 10.86
C ALA A 25 -14.69 -1.99 10.28
N GLN A 26 -14.89 -1.44 9.08
CA GLN A 26 -16.18 -1.43 8.41
C GLN A 26 -15.98 -1.45 6.90
N ASP A 27 -17.04 -1.84 6.18
CA ASP A 27 -17.02 -1.84 4.72
C ASP A 27 -16.65 -0.44 4.24
N SER A 28 -15.71 -0.36 3.29
CA SER A 28 -15.17 0.92 2.85
C SER A 28 -14.71 0.86 1.41
N THR A 29 -14.71 2.02 0.77
CA THR A 29 -14.04 2.18 -0.52
C THR A 29 -12.58 2.47 -0.23
N VAL A 30 -11.68 1.64 -0.77
CA VAL A 30 -10.25 1.67 -0.44
C VAL A 30 -9.41 1.98 -1.66
N THR A 31 -8.47 2.92 -1.48
CA THR A 31 -7.48 3.28 -2.48
C THR A 31 -6.11 3.33 -1.80
N ALA A 32 -5.10 2.76 -2.46
CA ALA A 32 -3.71 2.88 -2.02
C ALA A 32 -2.95 3.75 -3.00
N LYS A 33 -2.10 4.63 -2.47
CA LYS A 33 -1.27 5.53 -3.28
C LYS A 33 0.17 5.38 -2.86
N ILE A 34 1.07 5.40 -3.84
CA ILE A 34 2.50 5.28 -3.59
C ILE A 34 3.19 6.53 -4.09
N TYR A 35 4.05 7.10 -3.24
CA TYR A 35 4.76 8.35 -3.49
C TYR A 35 6.25 8.13 -3.42
N ASP A 36 6.99 8.86 -4.25
CA ASP A 36 8.44 8.91 -4.13
C ASP A 36 8.86 9.90 -3.03
N ILE A 37 10.17 10.04 -2.83
CA ILE A 37 10.70 10.88 -1.76
C ILE A 37 10.42 12.37 -1.96
N THR A 38 10.08 12.78 -3.17
CA THR A 38 9.70 14.18 -3.45
C THR A 38 8.22 14.45 -3.18
N GLY A 39 7.45 13.41 -2.85
CA GLY A 39 6.01 13.52 -2.65
C GLY A 39 5.20 13.36 -3.92
N LYS A 40 5.86 12.98 -5.03
CA LYS A 40 5.14 12.74 -6.29
C LYS A 40 4.44 11.38 -6.22
N GLN A 41 3.16 11.35 -6.56
CA GLN A 41 2.42 10.10 -6.66
C GLN A 41 2.88 9.34 -7.91
N ILE A 42 3.37 8.13 -7.71
CA ILE A 42 3.89 7.30 -8.79
C ILE A 42 3.01 6.11 -9.12
N LYS A 43 2.09 5.75 -8.21
CA LYS A 43 1.19 4.62 -8.43
C LYS A 43 -0.10 4.82 -7.63
N MET A 44 -1.22 4.43 -8.21
CA MET A 44 -2.50 4.39 -7.51
C MET A 44 -3.12 3.01 -7.74
N ILE A 45 -3.59 2.39 -6.67
CA ILE A 45 -4.22 1.08 -6.70
C ILE A 45 -5.60 1.21 -6.09
N GLU A 46 -6.63 1.05 -6.91
CA GLU A 46 -8.01 1.16 -6.46
C GLU A 46 -8.55 -0.23 -6.17
N LEU A 47 -8.93 -0.49 -4.91
CA LEU A 47 -9.51 -1.76 -4.51
C LEU A 47 -11.03 -1.76 -4.64
N GLY A 48 -11.64 -0.56 -4.74
CA GLY A 48 -13.07 -0.42 -4.77
C GLY A 48 -13.69 -0.56 -3.39
N HIS A 49 -14.97 -0.85 -3.35
CA HIS A 49 -15.72 -1.02 -2.10
C HIS A 49 -15.57 -2.46 -1.63
N ILE A 50 -14.94 -2.67 -0.49
CA ILE A 50 -14.63 -3.99 0.04
C ILE A 50 -15.13 -4.12 1.48
N PRO A 51 -15.43 -5.35 1.93
CA PRO A 51 -15.98 -5.55 3.27
C PRO A 51 -14.96 -5.35 4.38
N ALA A 52 -15.46 -5.07 5.58
CA ALA A 52 -14.65 -5.09 6.79
C ALA A 52 -13.92 -6.42 6.91
N GLY A 53 -12.70 -6.39 7.42
CA GLY A 53 -11.92 -7.61 7.61
C GLY A 53 -10.44 -7.36 7.70
N ASN A 54 -9.69 -8.46 7.76
CA ASN A 54 -8.24 -8.46 7.80
C ASN A 54 -7.69 -8.76 6.40
N TYR A 55 -6.89 -7.85 5.88
CA TYR A 55 -6.28 -7.95 4.56
C TYR A 55 -4.77 -8.04 4.75
N VAL A 56 -4.33 -9.12 5.37
CA VAL A 56 -2.94 -9.25 5.83
C VAL A 56 -2.18 -10.30 5.04
N GLU A 57 -2.81 -11.42 4.69
CA GLU A 57 -2.12 -12.49 3.98
C GLU A 57 -1.89 -12.12 2.52
N VAL A 58 -0.92 -12.77 1.87
CA VAL A 58 -0.50 -12.42 0.51
C VAL A 58 -1.64 -12.46 -0.51
N ASN A 59 -2.65 -13.28 -0.28
CA ASN A 59 -3.80 -13.36 -1.19
C ASN A 59 -4.83 -12.25 -0.94
N LYS A 60 -4.64 -11.42 0.09
CA LYS A 60 -5.57 -10.33 0.45
C LYS A 60 -4.90 -8.98 0.57
N ALA A 61 -3.63 -8.94 0.96
CA ALA A 61 -2.88 -7.68 1.08
C ALA A 61 -2.71 -7.04 -0.29
N ILE A 62 -2.44 -5.74 -0.30
CA ILE A 62 -2.20 -5.02 -1.54
C ILE A 62 -0.82 -5.39 -2.06
N TYR A 63 -0.75 -5.87 -3.29
CA TYR A 63 0.51 -6.20 -3.94
C TYR A 63 1.07 -4.98 -4.67
N TRP A 64 2.40 -4.75 -4.51
CA TRP A 64 3.11 -3.80 -5.35
C TRP A 64 4.42 -4.41 -5.85
N GLY A 65 4.62 -4.37 -7.17
CA GLY A 65 5.77 -4.96 -7.83
C GLY A 65 6.90 -3.98 -8.11
N GLY A 66 6.90 -2.80 -7.48
CA GLY A 66 7.97 -1.83 -7.68
C GLY A 66 7.91 -1.12 -9.03
N ARG A 67 6.72 -0.95 -9.60
CA ARG A 67 6.55 -0.27 -10.89
C ARG A 67 5.58 0.89 -10.76
N THR A 68 5.84 1.93 -11.54
CA THR A 68 4.94 3.09 -11.63
C THR A 68 3.66 2.71 -12.36
N GLY A 69 2.72 3.65 -12.41
CA GLY A 69 1.49 3.47 -13.20
C GLY A 69 1.74 3.25 -14.67
N ASP A 70 2.89 3.72 -15.19
CA ASP A 70 3.31 3.54 -16.59
C ASP A 70 4.08 2.23 -16.79
N GLY A 71 4.28 1.44 -15.75
CA GLY A 71 4.99 0.16 -15.84
C GLY A 71 6.50 0.26 -15.72
N GLU A 72 7.05 1.43 -15.43
CA GLU A 72 8.49 1.61 -15.27
C GLU A 72 8.95 1.14 -13.90
N GLN A 73 10.09 0.47 -13.85
CA GLN A 73 10.68 0.06 -12.57
C GLN A 73 11.18 1.28 -11.82
N VAL A 74 10.92 1.30 -10.51
CA VAL A 74 11.46 2.36 -9.66
C VAL A 74 12.87 2.01 -9.22
N SER A 75 13.65 3.02 -8.86
CA SER A 75 15.02 2.84 -8.35
C SER A 75 15.01 2.45 -6.88
N SER A 76 16.13 1.93 -6.40
CA SER A 76 16.35 1.71 -4.98
C SER A 76 16.16 3.01 -4.22
N GLY A 77 15.58 2.93 -3.03
CA GLY A 77 15.37 4.10 -2.19
C GLY A 77 14.14 3.98 -1.32
N THR A 78 13.74 5.14 -0.79
CA THR A 78 12.61 5.26 0.12
C THR A 78 11.37 5.71 -0.62
N TYR A 79 10.25 5.06 -0.31
CA TYR A 79 8.93 5.38 -0.85
C TYR A 79 7.93 5.44 0.30
N PHE A 80 6.80 6.08 0.04
CA PHE A 80 5.72 6.17 1.02
C PHE A 80 4.46 5.56 0.41
N TYR A 81 3.73 4.83 1.23
CA TYR A 81 2.45 4.29 0.80
C TYR A 81 1.36 4.78 1.74
N GLN A 82 0.23 5.14 1.16
CA GLN A 82 -0.90 5.71 1.87
C GLN A 82 -2.15 4.90 1.55
N ILE A 83 -2.94 4.62 2.56
CA ILE A 83 -4.28 4.05 2.37
C ILE A 83 -5.32 5.12 2.63
N GLU A 84 -6.36 5.12 1.79
CA GLU A 84 -7.57 5.90 1.99
C GLU A 84 -8.71 4.93 2.08
N ALA A 85 -9.43 4.94 3.20
CA ALA A 85 -10.56 4.05 3.44
C ALA A 85 -11.67 4.88 4.10
N GLY A 86 -12.65 5.32 3.28
CA GLY A 86 -13.63 6.29 3.75
C GLY A 86 -12.94 7.58 4.18
N ASP A 87 -13.16 8.00 5.42
CA ASP A 87 -12.53 9.20 5.97
C ASP A 87 -11.16 8.93 6.58
N TYR A 88 -10.73 7.67 6.61
CA TYR A 88 -9.47 7.28 7.22
C TYR A 88 -8.33 7.37 6.21
N THR A 89 -7.20 7.95 6.62
CA THR A 89 -5.96 7.91 5.86
C THR A 89 -4.80 7.64 6.79
N GLU A 90 -3.84 6.87 6.31
CA GLU A 90 -2.60 6.62 7.04
C GLU A 90 -1.49 6.43 6.01
N THR A 91 -0.28 6.93 6.33
CA THR A 91 0.88 6.85 5.46
C THR A 91 2.02 6.19 6.21
N ARG A 92 2.73 5.29 5.54
CA ARG A 92 3.90 4.62 6.09
C ARG A 92 5.04 4.65 5.08
N LYS A 93 6.25 4.38 5.57
CA LYS A 93 7.47 4.38 4.77
C LYS A 93 7.88 2.95 4.45
N MET A 94 8.44 2.76 3.25
CA MET A 94 9.00 1.48 2.84
C MET A 94 10.30 1.72 2.06
N VAL A 95 11.15 0.68 1.98
CA VAL A 95 12.46 0.77 1.33
C VAL A 95 12.59 -0.34 0.31
N ILE A 96 13.03 0.01 -0.91
CA ILE A 96 13.38 -0.95 -1.93
C ILE A 96 14.91 -0.98 -2.08
N LEU A 97 15.46 -2.19 -2.05
CA LEU A 97 16.89 -2.44 -2.22
C LEU A 97 17.09 -3.41 -3.39
N LYS A 98 17.56 -2.89 -4.48
CA LYS A 98 17.87 -3.69 -5.66
C LYS A 98 19.33 -4.07 -5.73
#